data_7ef6ae8968f4e0923a8839cf50b0b3d1
#
_entry.id   7ef6ae8968f4e0923a8839cf50b0b3d1
#
_cell.length_a   1.000
_cell.length_b   1.000
_cell.length_c   1.000
_cell.angle_alpha   90.00
_cell.angle_beta   90.00
_cell.angle_gamma   90.00
#
_symmetry.space_group_name_H-M   'P 1'
#
loop_
_entity.id
_entity.type
_entity.pdbx_description
1 polymer ?
#
loop_
_entity_poly.entity_id
_entity_poly.type
_entity_poly.pdbx_seq_one_letter_code
_entity_poly.pdbx_strand_id
1 'polypeptide(L)'
;MYKRQVDTRWHENGVKYSKGSYRKGKKLGEWNYWNEQGDPIHYVCIETKFGRIMIDLFSDIAPMHVESFKMHANTGYFNGTIFHRVIPGFVIQGGDPNSKSSNRRTHGIGGASSVFFGIGDKRDPSTWKIPSEFNSTPHKRGIVSMARGSDENSAGSQFFICIKDAPNLDSRYTVFGKVLEGMEIVDQIVNVRVDLRDNPIDRIEMEVSICN
;
A
#
# COMPACT_ATOMS: atom_id res chain seq x y z
N MET A 1 5.08 -27.78 24.91
CA MET A 1 4.83 -27.84 23.48
C MET A 1 3.66 -26.88 23.14
N TYR A 2 3.90 -25.74 22.50
CA TYR A 2 2.81 -24.80 22.17
C TYR A 2 2.01 -25.36 20.99
N LYS A 3 0.73 -25.66 21.22
CA LYS A 3 -0.18 -26.14 20.17
C LYS A 3 -0.49 -25.02 19.16
N ARG A 4 -0.62 -25.39 17.89
CA ARG A 4 -1.20 -24.56 16.84
C ARG A 4 -2.68 -24.38 17.16
N GLN A 5 -3.16 -23.13 17.24
CA GLN A 5 -4.58 -22.82 17.46
C GLN A 5 -5.17 -22.33 16.14
N VAL A 6 -6.22 -22.99 15.67
CA VAL A 6 -7.04 -22.48 14.55
C VAL A 6 -7.94 -21.39 15.12
N ASP A 7 -7.94 -20.23 14.48
CA ASP A 7 -8.85 -19.13 14.75
C ASP A 7 -9.82 -18.97 13.58
N THR A 8 -11.09 -18.79 13.91
CA THR A 8 -12.13 -18.50 12.91
C THR A 8 -13.00 -17.40 13.48
N ARG A 9 -13.15 -16.32 12.73
CA ARG A 9 -13.99 -15.17 13.09
C ARG A 9 -15.15 -15.05 12.13
N TRP A 10 -16.23 -14.44 12.58
CA TRP A 10 -17.48 -14.34 11.86
C TRP A 10 -17.94 -12.89 11.82
N HIS A 11 -18.58 -12.49 10.73
CA HIS A 11 -19.36 -11.24 10.65
C HIS A 11 -20.58 -11.33 11.56
N GLU A 12 -21.22 -10.20 11.87
CA GLU A 12 -22.45 -10.15 12.69
C GLU A 12 -23.60 -10.93 12.06
N ASN A 13 -23.64 -11.05 10.73
CA ASN A 13 -24.63 -11.83 9.99
C ASN A 13 -24.37 -13.35 9.98
N GLY A 14 -23.31 -13.82 10.67
CA GLY A 14 -22.95 -15.23 10.76
C GLY A 14 -22.13 -15.78 9.58
N VAL A 15 -21.79 -14.96 8.60
CA VAL A 15 -20.87 -15.33 7.52
C VAL A 15 -19.43 -15.29 8.05
N LYS A 16 -18.60 -16.25 7.63
CA LYS A 16 -17.20 -16.30 8.05
C LYS A 16 -16.46 -15.04 7.60
N TYR A 17 -15.79 -14.36 8.53
CA TYR A 17 -14.95 -13.20 8.24
C TYR A 17 -13.50 -13.58 7.97
N SER A 18 -12.89 -14.42 8.83
CA SER A 18 -11.50 -14.85 8.64
C SER A 18 -11.26 -16.25 9.22
N LYS A 19 -10.27 -16.95 8.65
CA LYS A 19 -9.80 -18.23 9.16
C LYS A 19 -8.30 -18.36 8.97
N GLY A 20 -7.58 -18.74 10.03
CA GLY A 20 -6.14 -18.97 9.99
C GLY A 20 -5.66 -19.68 11.24
N SER A 21 -4.39 -19.59 11.54
CA SER A 21 -3.80 -20.22 12.72
C SER A 21 -2.88 -19.27 13.47
N TYR A 22 -2.84 -19.42 14.79
CA TYR A 22 -1.87 -18.76 15.67
C TYR A 22 -0.86 -19.74 16.26
N ARG A 23 0.34 -19.25 16.49
CA ARG A 23 1.34 -19.88 17.33
C ARG A 23 2.03 -18.81 18.18
N LYS A 24 2.00 -18.98 19.50
CA LYS A 24 2.56 -17.99 20.45
C LYS A 24 2.00 -16.57 20.25
N GLY A 25 0.70 -16.43 19.97
CA GLY A 25 0.05 -15.15 19.77
C GLY A 25 0.33 -14.46 18.42
N LYS A 26 1.11 -15.08 17.53
CA LYS A 26 1.39 -14.55 16.19
C LYS A 26 0.64 -15.36 15.13
N LYS A 27 0.15 -14.70 14.09
CA LYS A 27 -0.43 -15.36 12.92
C LYS A 27 0.60 -16.30 12.28
N LEU A 28 0.16 -17.49 11.85
CA LEU A 28 1.00 -18.53 11.26
C LEU A 28 0.40 -19.00 9.95
N GLY A 29 1.20 -18.93 8.87
CA GLY A 29 0.79 -19.38 7.54
C GLY A 29 -0.28 -18.50 6.92
N GLU A 30 -1.02 -19.07 5.97
CA GLU A 30 -2.07 -18.37 5.23
C GLU A 30 -3.28 -18.09 6.10
N TRP A 31 -3.87 -16.91 5.89
CA TRP A 31 -5.14 -16.48 6.46
C TRP A 31 -6.09 -16.18 5.31
N ASN A 32 -7.29 -16.72 5.38
CA ASN A 32 -8.34 -16.48 4.39
C ASN A 32 -9.37 -15.53 4.98
N TYR A 33 -9.84 -14.61 4.16
CA TYR A 33 -10.82 -13.58 4.53
C TYR A 33 -12.01 -13.61 3.58
N TRP A 34 -13.19 -13.27 4.07
CA TRP A 34 -14.43 -13.24 3.31
C TRP A 34 -15.23 -11.99 3.67
N ASN A 35 -15.94 -11.42 2.68
CA ASN A 35 -16.89 -10.33 2.90
C ASN A 35 -18.18 -10.84 3.55
N GLU A 36 -19.12 -9.94 3.82
CA GLU A 36 -20.43 -10.28 4.42
C GLU A 36 -21.30 -11.16 3.51
N GLN A 37 -21.02 -11.22 2.22
CA GLN A 37 -21.66 -12.08 1.24
C GLN A 37 -21.02 -13.49 1.17
N GLY A 38 -19.87 -13.66 1.81
CA GLY A 38 -19.12 -14.92 1.81
C GLY A 38 -18.14 -15.07 0.64
N ASP A 39 -17.91 -14.01 -0.14
CA ASP A 39 -16.92 -14.01 -1.20
C ASP A 39 -15.52 -13.83 -0.64
N PRO A 40 -14.50 -14.51 -1.20
CA PRO A 40 -13.13 -14.33 -0.77
C PRO A 40 -12.65 -12.89 -0.98
N ILE A 41 -12.04 -12.31 0.06
CA ILE A 41 -11.37 -11.02 -0.03
C ILE A 41 -9.87 -11.26 -0.19
N HIS A 42 -9.27 -10.56 -1.14
CA HIS A 42 -7.83 -10.54 -1.35
C HIS A 42 -7.28 -9.17 -0.94
N TYR A 43 -6.48 -9.16 0.10
CA TYR A 43 -5.77 -7.97 0.55
C TYR A 43 -4.42 -7.84 -0.17
N VAL A 44 -3.80 -6.68 -0.02
CA VAL A 44 -2.38 -6.51 -0.39
C VAL A 44 -1.54 -6.52 0.87
N CYS A 45 -0.49 -7.32 0.87
CA CYS A 45 0.50 -7.38 1.93
C CYS A 45 1.82 -6.75 1.46
N ILE A 46 2.37 -5.87 2.30
CA ILE A 46 3.72 -5.31 2.14
C ILE A 46 4.60 -5.93 3.23
N GLU A 47 5.55 -6.76 2.82
CA GLU A 47 6.56 -7.31 3.71
C GLU A 47 7.77 -6.38 3.78
N THR A 48 8.26 -6.13 4.98
CA THR A 48 9.45 -5.33 5.24
C THR A 48 10.32 -6.00 6.30
N LYS A 49 11.54 -5.52 6.49
CA LYS A 49 12.40 -5.98 7.60
C LYS A 49 11.80 -5.78 9.01
N PHE A 50 10.80 -4.90 9.15
CA PHE A 50 10.10 -4.64 10.42
C PHE A 50 8.87 -5.53 10.61
N GLY A 51 8.36 -6.14 9.54
CA GLY A 51 7.16 -6.97 9.54
C GLY A 51 6.21 -6.64 8.39
N ARG A 52 5.01 -7.20 8.49
CA ARG A 52 3.96 -7.13 7.49
C ARG A 52 2.99 -5.97 7.74
N ILE A 53 2.64 -5.26 6.67
CA ILE A 53 1.54 -4.29 6.61
C ILE A 53 0.48 -4.87 5.67
N MET A 54 -0.75 -5.04 6.15
CA MET A 54 -1.88 -5.52 5.34
C MET A 54 -2.79 -4.35 5.00
N ILE A 55 -3.15 -4.25 3.72
CA ILE A 55 -3.95 -3.16 3.15
C ILE A 55 -5.24 -3.70 2.56
N ASP A 56 -6.36 -3.13 2.96
CA ASP A 56 -7.67 -3.26 2.33
C ASP A 56 -7.79 -2.21 1.21
N LEU A 57 -8.19 -2.64 0.01
CA LEU A 57 -8.27 -1.79 -1.17
C LEU A 57 -9.71 -1.43 -1.50
N PHE A 58 -9.97 -0.17 -1.82
CA PHE A 58 -11.28 0.40 -2.05
C PHE A 58 -11.65 0.42 -3.55
N SER A 59 -11.95 -0.76 -4.10
CA SER A 59 -12.24 -0.93 -5.55
C SER A 59 -13.52 -0.22 -6.01
N ASP A 60 -14.42 0.09 -5.09
CA ASP A 60 -15.68 0.79 -5.35
C ASP A 60 -15.52 2.30 -5.55
N ILE A 61 -14.51 2.91 -4.95
CA ILE A 61 -14.28 4.37 -5.01
C ILE A 61 -13.02 4.77 -5.80
N ALA A 62 -12.10 3.83 -6.07
CA ALA A 62 -10.88 4.08 -6.84
C ALA A 62 -10.49 2.85 -7.70
N PRO A 63 -11.38 2.38 -8.60
CA PRO A 63 -11.17 1.14 -9.34
C PRO A 63 -9.91 1.11 -10.19
N MET A 64 -9.55 2.21 -10.88
CA MET A 64 -8.35 2.27 -11.73
C MET A 64 -7.06 2.22 -10.90
N HIS A 65 -7.01 2.93 -9.77
CA HIS A 65 -5.87 2.91 -8.87
C HIS A 65 -5.69 1.51 -8.26
N VAL A 66 -6.79 0.88 -7.84
CA VAL A 66 -6.76 -0.48 -7.27
C VAL A 66 -6.35 -1.51 -8.30
N GLU A 67 -6.87 -1.44 -9.53
CA GLU A 67 -6.48 -2.34 -10.62
C GLU A 67 -4.98 -2.25 -10.92
N SER A 68 -4.47 -1.03 -11.11
CA SER A 68 -3.05 -0.81 -11.36
C SER A 68 -2.17 -1.28 -10.20
N PHE A 69 -2.57 -0.99 -8.96
CA PHE A 69 -1.81 -1.39 -7.78
C PHE A 69 -1.75 -2.92 -7.61
N LYS A 70 -2.88 -3.61 -7.77
CA LYS A 70 -2.95 -5.08 -7.74
C LYS A 70 -2.10 -5.73 -8.84
N MET A 71 -2.13 -5.18 -10.04
CA MET A 71 -1.32 -5.70 -11.16
C MET A 71 0.18 -5.54 -10.85
N HIS A 72 0.61 -4.40 -10.33
CA HIS A 72 1.99 -4.20 -9.89
C HIS A 72 2.40 -5.16 -8.76
N ALA A 73 1.51 -5.41 -7.78
CA ALA A 73 1.74 -6.38 -6.73
C ALA A 73 1.91 -7.81 -7.28
N ASN A 74 1.02 -8.22 -8.18
CA ASN A 74 1.03 -9.55 -8.80
C ASN A 74 2.27 -9.80 -9.67
N THR A 75 2.80 -8.76 -10.31
CA THR A 75 3.98 -8.89 -11.20
C THR A 75 5.31 -8.72 -10.46
N GLY A 76 5.29 -8.48 -9.14
CA GLY A 76 6.49 -8.20 -8.35
C GLY A 76 7.14 -6.85 -8.68
N TYR A 77 6.41 -5.92 -9.32
CA TYR A 77 6.94 -4.61 -9.69
C TYR A 77 7.51 -3.84 -8.50
N PHE A 78 6.87 -3.94 -7.35
CA PHE A 78 7.30 -3.25 -6.14
C PHE A 78 8.48 -3.92 -5.42
N ASN A 79 8.80 -5.18 -5.73
CA ASN A 79 9.84 -5.93 -4.99
C ASN A 79 11.20 -5.26 -5.12
N GLY A 80 11.84 -4.99 -3.98
CA GLY A 80 13.11 -4.26 -3.86
C GLY A 80 12.98 -2.73 -3.98
N THR A 81 11.76 -2.17 -4.19
CA THR A 81 11.54 -0.73 -3.96
C THR A 81 11.58 -0.45 -2.47
N ILE A 82 11.75 0.82 -2.09
CA ILE A 82 11.82 1.22 -0.68
C ILE A 82 10.76 2.25 -0.31
N PHE A 83 10.50 2.41 0.98
CA PHE A 83 9.94 3.66 1.48
C PHE A 83 11.01 4.74 1.37
N HIS A 84 10.98 5.51 0.28
CA HIS A 84 12.02 6.48 -0.08
C HIS A 84 11.79 7.87 0.51
N ARG A 85 10.64 8.13 1.12
CA ARG A 85 10.31 9.37 1.82
C ARG A 85 9.52 9.06 3.08
N VAL A 86 10.06 9.48 4.22
CA VAL A 86 9.49 9.22 5.55
C VAL A 86 9.45 10.52 6.32
N ILE A 87 8.23 11.02 6.59
CA ILE A 87 8.02 12.29 7.30
C ILE A 87 7.25 12.01 8.58
N PRO A 88 7.90 12.12 9.76
CA PRO A 88 7.24 11.95 11.04
C PRO A 88 6.03 12.88 11.19
N GLY A 89 4.91 12.30 11.65
CA GLY A 89 3.66 13.03 11.84
C GLY A 89 2.90 13.38 10.56
N PHE A 90 3.34 12.86 9.41
CA PHE A 90 2.67 13.08 8.13
C PHE A 90 2.47 11.77 7.36
N VAL A 91 3.45 11.30 6.58
CA VAL A 91 3.32 10.11 5.73
C VAL A 91 4.61 9.30 5.64
N ILE A 92 4.49 8.02 5.26
CA ILE A 92 5.55 7.26 4.62
C ILE A 92 5.17 7.00 3.17
N GLN A 93 6.09 7.22 2.22
CA GLN A 93 5.86 7.12 0.78
C GLN A 93 6.83 6.13 0.14
N GLY A 94 6.30 5.27 -0.73
CA GLY A 94 7.06 4.23 -1.45
C GLY A 94 6.54 4.02 -2.87
N GLY A 95 6.91 2.86 -3.46
CA GLY A 95 6.41 2.43 -4.78
C GLY A 95 7.11 3.05 -5.99
N ASP A 96 8.22 3.76 -5.81
CA ASP A 96 9.04 4.27 -6.91
C ASP A 96 10.02 3.19 -7.42
N PRO A 97 9.97 2.77 -8.70
CA PRO A 97 10.89 1.79 -9.26
C PRO A 97 12.36 2.27 -9.25
N ASN A 98 12.60 3.58 -9.33
CA ASN A 98 13.95 4.14 -9.25
C ASN A 98 14.58 3.92 -7.88
N SER A 99 13.77 3.69 -6.85
CA SER A 99 14.25 3.45 -5.49
C SER A 99 14.91 2.08 -5.29
N LYS A 100 14.84 1.18 -6.29
CA LYS A 100 15.63 -0.06 -6.34
C LYS A 100 17.13 0.24 -6.45
N SER A 101 17.48 1.33 -7.10
CA SER A 101 18.88 1.81 -7.21
C SER A 101 19.36 2.40 -5.89
N SER A 102 20.67 2.33 -5.66
CA SER A 102 21.36 3.06 -4.57
C SER A 102 21.48 4.56 -4.84
N ASN A 103 21.22 5.02 -6.07
CA ASN A 103 21.27 6.44 -6.44
C ASN A 103 20.06 7.19 -5.89
N ARG A 104 20.16 7.73 -4.69
CA ARG A 104 19.09 8.47 -4.00
C ARG A 104 18.59 9.71 -4.75
N ARG A 105 19.37 10.25 -5.72
CA ARG A 105 18.96 11.44 -6.49
C ARG A 105 17.79 11.17 -7.43
N THR A 106 17.57 9.91 -7.79
CA THR A 106 16.48 9.47 -8.67
C THR A 106 15.24 8.98 -7.92
N HIS A 107 15.31 8.92 -6.59
CA HIS A 107 14.18 8.47 -5.79
C HIS A 107 13.06 9.53 -5.79
N GLY A 108 11.82 9.07 -5.90
CA GLY A 108 10.63 9.90 -5.87
C GLY A 108 10.19 10.48 -7.22
N ILE A 109 10.93 10.21 -8.31
CA ILE A 109 10.63 10.78 -9.64
C ILE A 109 10.15 9.75 -10.67
N GLY A 110 10.15 8.46 -10.34
CA GLY A 110 9.72 7.38 -11.22
C GLY A 110 8.31 6.91 -10.99
N GLY A 111 7.92 5.92 -11.79
CA GLY A 111 6.65 5.20 -11.64
C GLY A 111 5.63 5.50 -12.73
N ALA A 112 5.10 4.41 -13.27
CA ALA A 112 4.04 4.42 -14.27
C ALA A 112 2.87 3.55 -13.78
N SER A 113 1.70 3.70 -14.39
CA SER A 113 0.58 2.78 -14.24
C SER A 113 0.93 1.42 -14.87
N SER A 114 0.37 0.33 -14.34
CA SER A 114 0.49 -1.00 -14.94
C SER A 114 -0.53 -1.24 -16.06
N VAL A 115 -1.53 -0.38 -16.16
CA VAL A 115 -2.63 -0.46 -17.13
C VAL A 115 -2.74 0.87 -17.86
N PHE A 116 -3.04 0.84 -19.17
CA PHE A 116 -3.27 2.03 -19.96
C PHE A 116 -4.69 2.56 -19.76
N PHE A 117 -4.83 3.65 -19.03
CA PHE A 117 -6.10 4.35 -18.78
C PHE A 117 -6.29 5.59 -19.67
N GLY A 118 -5.67 5.64 -20.84
CA GLY A 118 -5.83 6.72 -21.79
C GLY A 118 -4.85 7.88 -21.62
N ILE A 119 -3.92 7.84 -20.67
CA ILE A 119 -2.91 8.88 -20.42
C ILE A 119 -1.51 8.31 -20.66
N GLY A 120 -0.73 9.02 -21.48
CA GLY A 120 0.59 8.61 -21.95
C GLY A 120 0.58 8.04 -23.37
N ASP A 121 1.73 7.63 -23.89
CA ASP A 121 1.82 6.93 -25.18
C ASP A 121 1.39 5.46 -24.99
N LYS A 122 0.35 5.03 -25.70
CA LYS A 122 -0.16 3.66 -25.64
C LYS A 122 0.91 2.60 -25.92
N ARG A 123 1.94 2.93 -26.70
CA ARG A 123 3.04 2.03 -27.09
C ARG A 123 4.23 2.09 -26.14
N ASP A 124 4.24 3.05 -25.20
CA ASP A 124 5.29 3.18 -24.17
C ASP A 124 4.72 3.12 -22.77
N PRO A 125 4.68 1.92 -22.14
CA PRO A 125 4.17 1.73 -20.79
C PRO A 125 4.85 2.58 -19.72
N SER A 126 6.07 3.06 -19.95
CA SER A 126 6.78 3.91 -18.99
C SER A 126 6.13 5.29 -18.81
N THR A 127 5.31 5.71 -19.77
CA THR A 127 4.60 7.00 -19.78
C THR A 127 3.19 6.94 -19.19
N TRP A 128 2.66 5.74 -18.93
CA TRP A 128 1.27 5.56 -18.51
C TRP A 128 1.00 6.16 -17.14
N LYS A 129 -0.15 6.85 -17.03
CA LYS A 129 -0.62 7.48 -15.79
C LYS A 129 -2.06 7.07 -15.51
N ILE A 130 -2.47 7.29 -14.27
CA ILE A 130 -3.83 6.99 -13.80
C ILE A 130 -4.58 8.32 -13.67
N PRO A 131 -5.77 8.45 -14.29
CA PRO A 131 -6.67 9.58 -14.06
C PRO A 131 -7.01 9.68 -12.55
N SER A 132 -7.20 10.91 -12.08
CA SER A 132 -7.60 11.12 -10.68
C SER A 132 -8.97 10.51 -10.38
N GLU A 133 -9.08 9.81 -9.24
CA GLU A 133 -10.32 9.26 -8.68
C GLU A 133 -10.55 9.87 -7.29
N PHE A 134 -10.59 11.24 -7.25
CA PHE A 134 -10.81 11.94 -5.98
C PHE A 134 -12.16 11.56 -5.38
N ASN A 135 -12.16 11.29 -4.11
CA ASN A 135 -13.34 10.85 -3.36
C ASN A 135 -13.43 11.54 -1.99
N SER A 136 -14.54 11.38 -1.31
CA SER A 136 -14.82 12.04 -0.04
C SER A 136 -14.18 11.37 1.19
N THR A 137 -13.41 10.31 1.00
CA THR A 137 -12.75 9.61 2.12
C THR A 137 -11.67 10.51 2.73
N PRO A 138 -11.75 10.84 4.01
CA PRO A 138 -10.78 11.73 4.65
C PRO A 138 -9.44 11.03 4.86
N HIS A 139 -8.34 11.77 4.68
CA HIS A 139 -6.98 11.27 4.93
C HIS A 139 -6.70 11.17 6.43
N LYS A 140 -7.25 10.13 7.06
CA LYS A 140 -6.98 9.79 8.47
C LYS A 140 -5.77 8.87 8.58
N ARG A 141 -5.25 8.72 9.82
CA ARG A 141 -4.19 7.75 10.12
C ARG A 141 -4.53 6.38 9.55
N GLY A 142 -3.58 5.76 8.85
CA GLY A 142 -3.70 4.44 8.22
C GLY A 142 -4.29 4.46 6.81
N ILE A 143 -4.79 5.60 6.32
CA ILE A 143 -5.27 5.72 4.93
C ILE A 143 -4.09 5.58 3.96
N VAL A 144 -4.34 4.86 2.87
CA VAL A 144 -3.42 4.66 1.76
C VAL A 144 -3.93 5.46 0.56
N SER A 145 -3.07 6.33 0.03
CA SER A 145 -3.42 7.23 -1.05
C SER A 145 -2.33 7.28 -2.10
N MET A 146 -2.69 7.64 -3.34
CA MET A 146 -1.76 7.66 -4.45
C MET A 146 -0.99 8.97 -4.50
N ALA A 147 0.34 8.88 -4.60
CA ALA A 147 1.18 10.05 -4.84
C ALA A 147 1.12 10.47 -6.32
N ARG A 148 1.28 11.77 -6.56
CA ARG A 148 1.25 12.37 -7.89
C ARG A 148 2.15 13.60 -8.00
N GLY A 149 2.39 14.05 -9.22
CA GLY A 149 3.03 15.34 -9.51
C GLY A 149 2.07 16.53 -9.37
N SER A 150 2.38 17.63 -10.04
CA SER A 150 1.53 18.83 -10.06
C SER A 150 0.23 18.61 -10.84
N ASP A 151 0.27 17.84 -11.92
CA ASP A 151 -0.92 17.45 -12.67
C ASP A 151 -1.72 16.42 -11.86
N GLU A 152 -3.02 16.63 -11.76
CA GLU A 152 -3.93 15.73 -11.01
C GLU A 152 -4.01 14.34 -11.63
N ASN A 153 -3.77 14.22 -12.92
CA ASN A 153 -3.78 12.96 -13.66
C ASN A 153 -2.36 12.37 -13.88
N SER A 154 -1.41 12.67 -13.00
CA SER A 154 -0.02 12.20 -13.08
C SER A 154 0.32 11.03 -12.17
N ALA A 155 -0.67 10.43 -11.52
CA ALA A 155 -0.46 9.27 -10.67
C ALA A 155 0.13 8.09 -11.47
N GLY A 156 1.03 7.33 -10.85
CA GLY A 156 1.66 6.16 -11.44
C GLY A 156 1.66 4.98 -10.49
N SER A 157 2.83 4.67 -9.90
CA SER A 157 2.98 3.56 -8.95
C SER A 157 3.28 4.01 -7.52
N GLN A 158 3.62 5.29 -7.29
CA GLN A 158 3.97 5.75 -5.95
C GLN A 158 2.74 5.96 -5.08
N PHE A 159 2.81 5.48 -3.85
CA PHE A 159 1.75 5.58 -2.86
C PHE A 159 2.29 6.05 -1.51
N PHE A 160 1.40 6.53 -0.64
CA PHE A 160 1.76 6.88 0.73
C PHE A 160 0.75 6.37 1.74
N ILE A 161 1.20 6.16 2.97
CA ILE A 161 0.38 5.80 4.13
C ILE A 161 0.41 6.96 5.11
N CYS A 162 -0.76 7.44 5.52
CA CYS A 162 -0.89 8.52 6.49
C CYS A 162 -0.53 8.06 7.91
N ILE A 163 0.37 8.81 8.57
CA ILE A 163 0.77 8.56 9.96
C ILE A 163 -0.17 9.26 10.94
N LYS A 164 -0.72 10.38 10.53
CA LYS A 164 -1.73 11.18 11.23
C LYS A 164 -2.79 11.65 10.25
N ASP A 165 -3.85 12.23 10.78
CA ASP A 165 -4.87 12.90 9.99
C ASP A 165 -4.25 14.07 9.21
N ALA A 166 -4.54 14.11 7.91
CA ALA A 166 -3.96 15.07 6.96
C ALA A 166 -5.06 15.71 6.08
N PRO A 167 -5.98 16.50 6.65
CA PRO A 167 -7.14 17.03 5.93
C PRO A 167 -6.78 17.95 4.76
N ASN A 168 -5.56 18.49 4.74
CA ASN A 168 -5.04 19.25 3.60
C ASN A 168 -4.85 18.43 2.32
N LEU A 169 -4.93 17.10 2.40
CA LEU A 169 -4.86 16.18 1.27
C LEU A 169 -6.25 15.79 0.74
N ASP A 170 -7.31 16.03 1.50
CA ASP A 170 -8.68 15.64 1.17
C ASP A 170 -9.12 16.27 -0.16
N SER A 171 -9.77 15.45 -0.99
CA SER A 171 -10.22 15.80 -2.36
C SER A 171 -9.09 16.28 -3.30
N ARG A 172 -7.82 16.08 -2.94
CA ARG A 172 -6.64 16.48 -3.74
C ARG A 172 -5.75 15.30 -4.10
N TYR A 173 -5.89 14.18 -3.39
CA TYR A 173 -5.21 12.93 -3.64
C TYR A 173 -6.23 11.79 -3.62
N THR A 174 -6.02 10.78 -4.46
CA THR A 174 -6.92 9.63 -4.54
C THR A 174 -6.66 8.67 -3.39
N VAL A 175 -7.60 8.58 -2.46
CA VAL A 175 -7.63 7.51 -1.47
C VAL A 175 -8.06 6.23 -2.16
N PHE A 176 -7.28 5.13 -2.03
CA PHE A 176 -7.60 3.85 -2.65
C PHE A 176 -7.51 2.65 -1.70
N GLY A 177 -7.24 2.90 -0.41
CA GLY A 177 -7.21 1.83 0.59
C GLY A 177 -6.93 2.32 2.00
N LYS A 178 -6.86 1.36 2.92
CA LYS A 178 -6.47 1.57 4.32
C LYS A 178 -5.64 0.41 4.85
N VAL A 179 -4.77 0.69 5.81
CA VAL A 179 -4.08 -0.35 6.59
C VAL A 179 -5.06 -1.02 7.53
N LEU A 180 -5.20 -2.35 7.39
CA LEU A 180 -5.98 -3.19 8.31
C LEU A 180 -5.15 -3.68 9.49
N GLU A 181 -3.90 -4.12 9.21
CA GLU A 181 -2.98 -4.66 10.20
C GLU A 181 -1.57 -4.14 9.91
N GLY A 182 -0.75 -3.95 10.94
CA GLY A 182 0.64 -3.53 10.78
C GLY A 182 0.86 -2.03 10.92
N MET A 183 -0.08 -1.25 11.51
CA MET A 183 0.19 0.15 11.82
C MET A 183 1.35 0.34 12.81
N GLU A 184 1.64 -0.64 13.65
CA GLU A 184 2.83 -0.67 14.52
C GLU A 184 4.13 -0.83 13.71
N ILE A 185 4.07 -1.49 12.55
CA ILE A 185 5.19 -1.59 11.59
C ILE A 185 5.41 -0.24 10.90
N VAL A 186 4.30 0.42 10.49
CA VAL A 186 4.34 1.78 9.94
C VAL A 186 4.97 2.76 10.95
N ASP A 187 4.63 2.63 12.24
CA ASP A 187 5.22 3.45 13.32
C ASP A 187 6.72 3.17 13.51
N GLN A 188 7.18 1.94 13.33
CA GLN A 188 8.62 1.65 13.36
C GLN A 188 9.33 2.28 12.15
N ILE A 189 8.73 2.22 10.96
CA ILE A 189 9.27 2.83 9.74
C ILE A 189 9.38 4.35 9.90
N VAL A 190 8.39 5.02 10.48
CA VAL A 190 8.40 6.47 10.62
C VAL A 190 9.46 6.99 11.61
N ASN A 191 9.95 6.12 12.50
CA ASN A 191 10.93 6.48 13.52
C ASN A 191 12.39 6.22 13.10
N VAL A 192 12.65 5.79 11.85
CA VAL A 192 14.02 5.60 11.38
C VAL A 192 14.73 6.92 11.12
N ARG A 193 16.05 6.90 11.11
CA ARG A 193 16.85 8.06 10.72
C ARG A 193 16.73 8.30 9.21
N VAL A 194 16.53 9.55 8.81
CA VAL A 194 16.42 9.99 7.42
C VAL A 194 17.52 11.00 7.08
N ASP A 195 17.78 11.17 5.79
CA ASP A 195 18.65 12.22 5.26
C ASP A 195 17.88 13.54 5.06
N LEU A 196 18.53 14.57 4.52
CA LEU A 196 17.96 15.90 4.27
C LEU A 196 16.79 15.92 3.26
N ARG A 197 16.51 14.79 2.61
CA ARG A 197 15.39 14.60 1.66
C ARG A 197 14.33 13.66 2.20
N ASP A 198 14.31 13.44 3.51
CA ASP A 198 13.40 12.51 4.19
C ASP A 198 13.58 11.04 3.76
N ASN A 199 14.70 10.68 3.11
CA ASN A 199 14.96 9.32 2.65
C ASN A 199 15.68 8.53 3.76
N PRO A 200 15.16 7.35 4.17
CA PRO A 200 15.79 6.53 5.21
C PRO A 200 17.25 6.25 4.94
N ILE A 201 18.11 6.44 5.96
CA ILE A 201 19.55 6.15 5.85
C ILE A 201 19.76 4.67 5.57
N ASP A 202 19.10 3.81 6.35
CA ASP A 202 19.10 2.37 6.13
C ASP A 202 17.89 2.00 5.27
N ARG A 203 18.14 1.38 4.11
CA ARG A 203 17.08 0.98 3.17
C ARG A 203 15.99 0.17 3.86
N ILE A 204 14.75 0.51 3.56
CA ILE A 204 13.55 -0.23 4.00
C ILE A 204 12.88 -0.75 2.74
N GLU A 205 13.37 -1.89 2.28
CA GLU A 205 12.84 -2.57 1.11
C GLU A 205 11.47 -3.16 1.41
N MET A 206 10.66 -3.28 0.35
CA MET A 206 9.37 -3.93 0.40
C MET A 206 9.26 -5.03 -0.63
N GLU A 207 8.52 -6.07 -0.26
CA GLU A 207 7.95 -7.06 -1.16
C GLU A 207 6.44 -6.93 -1.07
N VAL A 208 5.77 -6.78 -2.21
CA VAL A 208 4.32 -6.53 -2.25
C VAL A 208 3.63 -7.64 -3.02
N SER A 209 2.64 -8.25 -2.41
CA SER A 209 1.88 -9.36 -2.99
C SER A 209 0.41 -9.28 -2.62
N ILE A 210 -0.43 -9.95 -3.42
CA ILE A 210 -1.79 -10.26 -3.00
C ILE A 210 -1.71 -11.33 -1.92
N CYS A 211 -2.43 -11.11 -0.82
CA CYS A 211 -2.51 -12.07 0.28
C CYS A 211 -3.96 -12.31 0.69
N ASN A 212 -4.18 -13.48 1.28
CA ASN A 212 -5.46 -13.93 1.80
C ASN A 212 -5.46 -13.89 3.31
#